data_13939ed97c53fd035ff9a8fe2dd1d822
#
_entry.id   13939ed97c53fd035ff9a8fe2dd1d822
#
_cell.length_a   1.000
_cell.length_b   1.000
_cell.length_c   1.000
_cell.angle_alpha   90.00
_cell.angle_beta   90.00
_cell.angle_gamma   90.00
#
_symmetry.space_group_name_H-M   'P 1'
#
loop_
_entity.id
_entity.type
_entity.pdbx_description
1 polymer ?
#
loop_
_entity_poly.entity_id
_entity_poly.type
_entity_poly.pdbx_seq_one_letter_code
_entity_poly.pdbx_strand_id
1 'polypeptide(L)'
;MVEKITPMSEDFNEWYTDIIQQAQLADYSPVKGTMVIRPYGYSLWEGVQAYLDKKFKETGHENAYFPLFIPNSFIQKEAEHVEGFSPELATVTHAGGKSLKNL
;
A
#
# COMPACT_ATOMS: atom_id res chain seq x y z
N MET A 1 -2.03 21.13 10.16
CA MET A 1 -1.37 21.77 9.00
C MET A 1 0.07 22.12 9.39
N VAL A 2 1.03 21.84 8.55
CA VAL A 2 2.44 22.17 8.77
C VAL A 2 2.63 23.64 8.42
N GLU A 3 2.99 24.49 9.39
CA GLU A 3 3.26 25.91 9.16
C GLU A 3 4.72 26.15 8.73
N LYS A 4 5.63 25.31 9.20
CA LYS A 4 7.05 25.41 8.92
C LYS A 4 7.66 24.03 8.76
N ILE A 5 8.46 23.85 7.72
CA ILE A 5 9.14 22.58 7.47
C ILE A 5 10.34 22.46 8.42
N THR A 6 10.41 21.35 9.14
CA THR A 6 11.57 21.02 9.97
C THR A 6 12.78 20.79 9.07
N PRO A 7 13.96 21.40 9.37
CA PRO A 7 15.17 21.14 8.57
C PRO A 7 15.56 19.65 8.59
N MET A 8 15.95 19.14 7.43
CA MET A 8 16.40 17.75 7.28
C MET A 8 17.56 17.40 8.22
N SER A 9 18.45 18.37 8.47
CA SER A 9 19.61 18.19 9.35
C SER A 9 19.26 18.08 10.84
N GLU A 10 18.08 18.56 11.23
CA GLU A 10 17.61 18.47 12.63
C GLU A 10 16.86 17.16 12.88
N ASP A 11 15.90 16.84 12.01
CA ASP A 11 15.12 15.61 12.11
C ASP A 11 14.67 15.18 10.70
N PHE A 12 15.30 14.13 10.18
CA PHE A 12 15.00 13.63 8.84
C PHE A 12 13.55 13.10 8.74
N ASN A 13 13.08 12.39 9.74
CA ASN A 13 11.74 11.80 9.71
C ASN A 13 10.66 12.87 9.73
N GLU A 14 10.82 13.87 10.59
CA GLU A 14 9.91 15.00 10.67
C GLU A 14 9.94 15.83 9.37
N TRP A 15 11.11 16.12 8.83
CA TRP A 15 11.27 16.78 7.54
C TRP A 15 10.52 16.03 6.43
N TYR A 16 10.68 14.73 6.36
CA TYR A 16 10.03 13.90 5.34
C TYR A 16 8.50 13.99 5.41
N THR A 17 7.96 13.89 6.61
CA THR A 17 6.52 14.00 6.87
C THR A 17 6.00 15.40 6.56
N ASP A 18 6.71 16.43 6.98
CA ASP A 18 6.36 17.83 6.72
C ASP A 18 6.29 18.13 5.22
N ILE A 19 7.26 17.64 4.46
CA ILE A 19 7.29 17.80 3.00
C ILE A 19 6.08 17.15 2.33
N ILE A 20 5.75 15.93 2.73
CA ILE A 20 4.61 15.22 2.17
C ILE A 20 3.31 15.98 2.40
N GLN A 21 3.10 16.52 3.60
CA GLN A 21 1.91 17.29 3.94
C GLN A 21 1.91 18.66 3.24
N GLN A 22 3.02 19.39 3.30
CA GLN A 22 3.14 20.73 2.74
C GLN A 22 3.02 20.73 1.21
N ALA A 23 3.57 19.73 0.54
CA ALA A 23 3.46 19.57 -0.91
C ALA A 23 2.12 18.96 -1.34
N GLN A 24 1.24 18.65 -0.41
CA GLN A 24 -0.08 18.06 -0.68
C GLN A 24 0.00 16.72 -1.42
N LEU A 25 0.98 15.89 -1.07
CA LEU A 25 1.18 14.58 -1.70
C LEU A 25 0.28 13.51 -1.11
N ALA A 26 0.14 13.51 0.21
CA ALA A 26 -0.67 12.55 0.94
C ALA A 26 -1.22 13.16 2.23
N ASP A 27 -2.26 12.56 2.77
CA ASP A 27 -2.85 12.97 4.05
C ASP A 27 -3.43 11.75 4.77
N TYR A 28 -3.67 11.90 6.07
CA TYR A 28 -4.27 10.85 6.86
C TYR A 28 -5.74 10.64 6.51
N SER A 29 -6.17 9.39 6.53
CA SER A 29 -7.57 9.00 6.40
C SER A 29 -8.22 8.88 7.79
N PRO A 30 -9.55 8.94 7.90
CA PRO A 30 -10.24 8.72 9.17
C PRO A 30 -9.98 7.35 9.79
N VAL A 31 -9.63 6.35 9.00
CA VAL A 31 -9.31 5.01 9.49
C VAL A 31 -7.82 4.94 9.83
N LYS A 32 -7.52 4.64 11.09
CA LYS A 32 -6.14 4.54 11.58
C LYS A 32 -5.31 3.56 10.73
N GLY A 33 -4.12 3.98 10.35
CA GLY A 33 -3.20 3.17 9.56
C GLY A 33 -3.43 3.25 8.06
N THR A 34 -4.37 4.07 7.61
CA THR A 34 -4.63 4.29 6.19
C THR A 34 -4.35 5.73 5.80
N MET A 35 -4.09 5.96 4.52
CA MET A 35 -3.77 7.29 3.99
C MET A 35 -4.51 7.54 2.68
N VAL A 36 -4.76 8.81 2.41
CA VAL A 36 -5.22 9.28 1.09
C VAL A 36 -3.98 9.76 0.33
N ILE A 37 -3.71 9.16 -0.81
CA ILE A 37 -2.70 9.68 -1.73
C ILE A 37 -3.40 10.72 -2.61
N ARG A 38 -2.98 11.96 -2.46
CA ARG A 38 -3.61 13.09 -3.15
C ARG A 38 -3.19 13.13 -4.63
N PRO A 39 -3.91 13.90 -5.47
CA PRO A 39 -3.64 13.87 -6.93
C PRO A 39 -2.19 14.13 -7.32
N TYR A 40 -1.53 15.06 -6.67
CA TYR A 40 -0.12 15.36 -6.98
C TYR A 40 0.81 14.20 -6.61
N GLY A 41 0.60 13.59 -5.44
CA GLY A 41 1.35 12.40 -5.03
C GLY A 41 1.05 11.20 -5.92
N TYR A 42 -0.21 11.00 -6.28
CA TYR A 42 -0.59 9.89 -7.14
C TYR A 42 -0.01 10.01 -8.56
N SER A 43 0.16 11.23 -9.06
CA SER A 43 0.80 11.45 -10.37
C SER A 43 2.24 10.96 -10.42
N LEU A 44 2.97 11.03 -9.31
CA LEU A 44 4.31 10.44 -9.21
C LEU A 44 4.26 8.92 -9.31
N TRP A 45 3.31 8.31 -8.63
CA TRP A 45 3.07 6.87 -8.68
C TRP A 45 2.67 6.41 -10.09
N GLU A 46 1.79 7.14 -10.75
CA GLU A 46 1.40 6.86 -12.13
C GLU A 46 2.60 6.88 -13.09
N GLY A 47 3.54 7.82 -12.88
CA GLY A 47 4.78 7.87 -13.64
C GLY A 47 5.63 6.61 -13.47
N VAL A 48 5.78 6.13 -12.24
CA VAL A 48 6.49 4.88 -11.94
C VAL A 48 5.79 3.70 -12.59
N GLN A 49 4.48 3.60 -12.46
CA GLN A 49 3.68 2.53 -13.06
C GLN A 49 3.84 2.48 -14.59
N ALA A 50 3.73 3.64 -15.25
CA ALA A 50 3.84 3.72 -16.70
C ALA A 50 5.21 3.27 -17.20
N TYR A 51 6.27 3.69 -16.53
CA TYR A 51 7.64 3.32 -16.89
C TYR A 51 7.87 1.81 -16.71
N LEU A 52 7.51 1.25 -15.56
CA LEU A 52 7.70 -0.18 -15.28
C LEU A 52 6.82 -1.06 -16.17
N ASP A 53 5.56 -0.68 -16.38
CA ASP A 53 4.64 -1.42 -17.25
C ASP A 53 5.20 -1.54 -18.66
N LYS A 54 5.72 -0.44 -19.20
CA LYS A 54 6.37 -0.43 -20.51
C LYS A 54 7.56 -1.39 -20.54
N LYS A 55 8.41 -1.37 -19.52
CA LYS A 55 9.59 -2.24 -19.45
C LYS A 55 9.22 -3.72 -19.37
N PHE A 56 8.20 -4.06 -18.60
CA PHE A 56 7.72 -5.44 -18.51
C PHE A 56 7.15 -5.92 -19.84
N LYS A 57 6.39 -5.10 -20.55
CA LYS A 57 5.82 -5.46 -21.86
C LYS A 57 6.89 -5.61 -22.94
N GLU A 58 7.93 -4.81 -22.90
CA GLU A 58 9.07 -4.94 -23.83
C GLU A 58 9.73 -6.33 -23.76
N THR A 59 9.65 -7.00 -22.63
CA THR A 59 10.21 -8.35 -22.42
C THR A 59 9.17 -9.47 -22.56
N GLY A 60 7.99 -9.17 -23.10
CA GLY A 60 6.96 -10.17 -23.40
C GLY A 60 6.02 -10.50 -22.25
N HIS A 61 6.04 -9.73 -21.17
CA HIS A 61 5.11 -9.92 -20.05
C HIS A 61 3.76 -9.29 -20.37
N GLU A 62 2.70 -9.89 -19.87
CA GLU A 62 1.33 -9.41 -20.01
C GLU A 62 0.71 -9.15 -18.64
N ASN A 63 -0.16 -8.14 -18.58
CA ASN A 63 -0.86 -7.80 -17.36
C ASN A 63 -2.03 -8.77 -17.12
N ALA A 64 -2.21 -9.14 -15.85
CA ALA A 64 -3.36 -9.92 -15.40
C ALA A 64 -3.96 -9.25 -14.16
N TYR A 65 -5.23 -9.50 -13.94
CA TYR A 65 -5.94 -9.04 -12.74
C TYR A 65 -6.38 -10.23 -11.91
N PHE A 66 -5.95 -10.27 -10.67
CA PHE A 66 -6.31 -11.32 -9.72
C PHE A 66 -7.34 -10.80 -8.72
N PRO A 67 -8.18 -11.70 -8.16
CA PRO A 67 -9.10 -11.31 -7.10
C PRO A 67 -8.40 -10.68 -5.91
N LEU A 68 -9.06 -9.71 -5.27
CA LEU A 68 -8.52 -9.04 -4.08
C LEU A 68 -8.38 -9.99 -2.89
N PHE A 69 -9.35 -10.88 -2.71
CA PHE A 69 -9.36 -11.79 -1.56
C PHE A 69 -8.67 -13.10 -1.89
N ILE A 70 -7.88 -13.58 -0.92
CA ILE A 70 -7.11 -14.81 -1.02
C ILE A 70 -7.55 -15.72 0.13
N PRO A 71 -7.76 -17.04 -0.12
CA PRO A 71 -8.04 -17.97 0.97
C PRO A 71 -6.94 -17.97 2.03
N ASN A 72 -7.36 -17.93 3.30
CA ASN A 72 -6.40 -17.92 4.41
C ASN A 72 -5.46 -19.13 4.38
N SER A 73 -5.94 -20.28 3.91
CA SER A 73 -5.12 -21.49 3.74
C SER A 73 -3.94 -21.31 2.81
N PHE A 74 -4.03 -20.44 1.80
CA PHE A 74 -2.91 -20.14 0.90
C PHE A 74 -1.82 -19.35 1.62
N ILE A 75 -2.22 -18.38 2.45
CA ILE A 75 -1.28 -17.58 3.24
C ILE A 75 -0.57 -18.46 4.27
N GLN A 76 -1.29 -19.36 4.94
CA GLN A 76 -0.70 -20.29 5.89
C GLN A 76 0.31 -21.24 5.22
N LYS A 77 0.02 -21.68 4.02
CA LYS A 77 0.93 -22.53 3.25
C LYS A 77 2.24 -21.81 2.89
N GLU A 78 2.18 -20.53 2.58
CA GLU A 78 3.39 -19.72 2.36
C GLU A 78 4.20 -19.55 3.65
N ALA A 79 3.55 -19.43 4.80
CA ALA A 79 4.22 -19.31 6.08
C ALA A 79 5.08 -20.54 6.42
N GLU A 80 4.73 -21.73 5.89
CA GLU A 80 5.52 -22.94 6.04
C GLU A 80 6.84 -22.92 5.22
N HIS A 81 6.88 -22.11 4.15
CA HIS A 81 8.02 -22.05 3.23
C HIS A 81 8.98 -20.91 3.56
N VAL A 82 8.56 -19.89 4.28
CA VAL A 82 9.33 -18.68 4.58
C VAL A 82 9.58 -18.60 6.08
N GLU A 83 10.81 -18.85 6.50
CA GLU A 83 11.21 -18.73 7.89
C GLU A 83 11.01 -17.27 8.36
N GLY A 84 10.37 -17.08 9.52
CA GLY A 84 10.09 -15.77 10.07
C GLY A 84 8.91 -15.04 9.43
N PHE A 85 8.20 -15.66 8.50
CA PHE A 85 7.00 -15.07 7.88
C PHE A 85 5.85 -15.05 8.89
N SER A 86 5.45 -13.86 9.30
CA SER A 86 4.33 -13.64 10.21
C SER A 86 3.37 -12.62 9.61
N PRO A 87 2.38 -13.08 8.82
CA PRO A 87 1.46 -12.17 8.15
C PRO A 87 0.50 -11.50 9.13
N GLU A 88 0.35 -10.20 9.02
CA GLU A 88 -0.71 -9.45 9.67
C GLU A 88 -1.85 -9.25 8.66
N LEU A 89 -2.99 -9.87 8.92
CA LEU A 89 -4.09 -9.94 7.95
C LEU A 89 -5.34 -9.24 8.47
N ALA A 90 -6.04 -8.57 7.55
CA ALA A 90 -7.44 -8.21 7.74
C ALA A 90 -8.29 -9.34 7.16
N THR A 91 -8.85 -10.17 8.01
CA THR A 91 -9.63 -11.34 7.59
C THR A 91 -11.12 -11.01 7.51
N VAL A 92 -11.73 -11.29 6.37
CA VAL A 92 -13.18 -11.15 6.22
C VAL A 92 -13.86 -12.33 6.92
N THR A 93 -14.64 -12.03 7.95
CA THR A 93 -15.34 -13.05 8.75
C THR A 93 -16.82 -13.19 8.40
N HIS A 94 -17.41 -12.15 7.81
CA HIS A 94 -18.81 -12.09 7.46
C HIS A 94 -19.01 -11.45 6.09
N ALA A 95 -19.96 -11.94 5.32
CA ALA A 95 -20.40 -11.34 4.07
C ALA A 95 -21.90 -11.58 3.89
N GLY A 96 -22.63 -10.54 3.45
CA GLY A 96 -24.08 -10.62 3.26
C GLY A 96 -24.85 -11.00 4.54
N GLY A 97 -24.36 -10.58 5.71
CA GLY A 97 -24.96 -10.89 7.01
C GLY A 97 -24.73 -12.32 7.49
N LYS A 98 -23.91 -13.09 6.78
CA LYS A 98 -23.60 -14.49 7.15
C LYS A 98 -22.13 -14.62 7.53
N SER A 99 -21.86 -15.49 8.52
CA SER A 99 -20.51 -15.86 8.89
C SER A 99 -19.88 -16.71 7.80
N LEU A 100 -18.64 -16.38 7.43
CA LEU A 100 -17.84 -17.16 6.49
C LEU A 100 -17.07 -18.22 7.28
N LYS A 101 -17.27 -19.49 6.92
CA LYS A 101 -16.53 -20.61 7.49
C LYS A 101 -15.48 -21.07 6.48
N ASN A 102 -14.23 -21.09 6.91
CA ASN A 102 -13.10 -21.70 6.17
C ASN A 102 -12.85 -21.13 4.77
N LEU A 103 -12.54 -19.82 4.70
CA LEU A 103 -11.90 -19.22 3.52
C LEU A 103 -10.40 -19.10 3.71
#